data_dbbf54754e63c02c7b86bc7c7efa334b
#
_entry.id   dbbf54754e63c02c7b86bc7c7efa334b
#
_cell.length_a   1.000
_cell.length_b   1.000
_cell.length_c   1.000
_cell.angle_alpha   90.00
_cell.angle_beta   90.00
_cell.angle_gamma   90.00
#
_symmetry.space_group_name_H-M   'P 1'
#
loop_
_entity.id
_entity.type
_entity.pdbx_description
1 polymer ?
#
loop_
_entity_poly.entity_id
_entity_poly.type
_entity_poly.pdbx_seq_one_letter_code
_entity_poly.pdbx_strand_id
1 'polypeptide(L)'
;YPRVRDYFRSDIVEVGERFCQQLTRMISSTNLYDTDEHIQDRIRKGCAYFLEKIETYCLPLIEASDVEIDNKEARKAFTSALKAFSDELTIKVATLKACQDGFRLIDYLSAKAKANIEESAVASKRKSTRKSTEAEKIPVSTDVLHPELYARLKQWRYELAVEKELPP
;
A
#
# COMPACT_ATOMS: atom_id res chain seq x y z
N TYR A 1 3.84 -16.97 -18.67
CA TYR A 1 3.20 -16.21 -17.57
C TYR A 1 1.74 -16.62 -17.24
N PRO A 2 1.06 -17.50 -17.98
CA PRO A 2 -0.27 -17.98 -17.59
C PRO A 2 -0.27 -18.56 -16.16
N ARG A 3 0.75 -19.32 -15.80
CA ARG A 3 0.87 -19.95 -14.46
C ARG A 3 0.87 -18.93 -13.30
N VAL A 4 1.53 -17.77 -13.49
CA VAL A 4 1.55 -16.71 -12.44
C VAL A 4 0.17 -16.13 -12.27
N ARG A 5 -0.51 -15.80 -13.37
CA ARG A 5 -1.88 -15.27 -13.35
C ARG A 5 -2.84 -16.27 -12.69
N ASP A 6 -2.74 -17.54 -13.06
CA ASP A 6 -3.64 -18.59 -12.55
C ASP A 6 -3.40 -18.82 -11.05
N TYR A 7 -2.12 -18.80 -10.60
CA TYR A 7 -1.78 -18.83 -9.18
C TYR A 7 -2.38 -17.65 -8.41
N PHE A 8 -2.18 -16.42 -8.89
CA PHE A 8 -2.75 -15.24 -8.24
C PHE A 8 -4.28 -15.34 -8.15
N ARG A 9 -4.93 -15.83 -9.19
CA ARG A 9 -6.37 -15.96 -9.24
C ARG A 9 -6.87 -16.98 -8.22
N SER A 10 -6.32 -18.20 -8.23
CA SER A 10 -6.78 -19.30 -7.38
C SER A 10 -6.40 -19.12 -5.91
N ASP A 11 -5.14 -18.75 -5.62
CA ASP A 11 -4.60 -18.78 -4.27
C ASP A 11 -4.72 -17.44 -3.53
N ILE A 12 -4.87 -16.33 -4.25
CA ILE A 12 -4.99 -15.01 -3.63
C ILE A 12 -6.40 -14.44 -3.81
N VAL A 13 -6.88 -14.29 -5.04
CA VAL A 13 -8.14 -13.59 -5.30
C VAL A 13 -9.34 -14.40 -4.83
N GLU A 14 -9.50 -15.65 -5.29
CA GLU A 14 -10.64 -16.47 -4.95
C GLU A 14 -10.67 -16.85 -3.46
N VAL A 15 -9.49 -17.08 -2.85
CA VAL A 15 -9.40 -17.31 -1.40
C VAL A 15 -9.72 -16.05 -0.63
N GLY A 16 -9.25 -14.88 -1.11
CA GLY A 16 -9.53 -13.57 -0.53
C GLY A 16 -11.02 -13.23 -0.54
N GLU A 17 -11.69 -13.47 -1.66
CA GLU A 17 -13.14 -13.27 -1.78
C GLU A 17 -13.92 -14.13 -0.79
N ARG A 18 -13.58 -15.42 -0.71
CA ARG A 18 -14.21 -16.35 0.26
C ARG A 18 -13.95 -15.93 1.70
N PHE A 19 -12.73 -15.47 2.00
CA PHE A 19 -12.35 -14.95 3.31
C PHE A 19 -13.16 -13.71 3.68
N CYS A 20 -13.27 -12.74 2.76
CA CYS A 20 -14.08 -11.54 2.97
C CYS A 20 -15.55 -11.87 3.19
N GLN A 21 -16.13 -12.80 2.41
CA GLN A 21 -17.52 -13.25 2.58
C GLN A 21 -17.75 -13.90 3.95
N GLN A 22 -16.80 -14.73 4.41
CA GLN A 22 -16.87 -15.33 5.74
C GLN A 22 -16.83 -14.27 6.84
N LEU A 23 -15.86 -13.35 6.79
CA LEU A 23 -15.75 -12.26 7.76
C LEU A 23 -17.01 -11.39 7.79
N THR A 24 -17.55 -11.05 6.62
CA THR A 24 -18.78 -10.25 6.53
C THR A 24 -19.94 -10.96 7.24
N ARG A 25 -20.11 -12.27 7.06
CA ARG A 25 -21.15 -13.06 7.75
C ARG A 25 -20.93 -13.08 9.27
N MET A 26 -19.69 -13.27 9.71
CA MET A 26 -19.35 -13.29 11.14
C MET A 26 -19.59 -11.92 11.79
N ILE A 27 -19.17 -10.84 11.15
CA ILE A 27 -19.35 -9.47 11.64
C ILE A 27 -20.83 -9.08 11.66
N SER A 28 -21.60 -9.50 10.68
CA SER A 28 -23.06 -9.23 10.65
C SER A 28 -23.83 -9.88 11.80
N SER A 29 -23.26 -10.88 12.44
CA SER A 29 -23.86 -11.58 13.58
C SER A 29 -23.49 -11.00 14.95
N THR A 30 -22.53 -10.07 15.01
CA THR A 30 -22.05 -9.46 16.26
C THR A 30 -21.69 -7.98 16.06
N ASN A 31 -21.98 -7.16 17.08
CA ASN A 31 -21.58 -5.75 17.07
C ASN A 31 -20.20 -5.51 17.72
N LEU A 32 -19.55 -6.58 18.20
CA LEU A 32 -18.30 -6.50 18.98
C LEU A 32 -17.15 -7.21 18.26
N TYR A 33 -16.93 -6.89 16.98
CA TYR A 33 -15.92 -7.55 16.15
C TYR A 33 -14.48 -7.39 16.71
N ASP A 34 -14.20 -6.31 17.45
CA ASP A 34 -12.86 -6.05 18.05
C ASP A 34 -12.53 -7.00 19.20
N THR A 35 -13.53 -7.51 19.89
CA THR A 35 -13.38 -8.34 21.10
C THR A 35 -13.84 -9.79 20.89
N ASP A 36 -14.50 -10.09 19.78
CA ASP A 36 -14.94 -11.45 19.46
C ASP A 36 -13.74 -12.33 19.08
N GLU A 37 -13.39 -13.27 19.98
CA GLU A 37 -12.22 -14.13 19.80
C GLU A 37 -12.33 -15.04 18.55
N HIS A 38 -13.52 -15.41 18.14
CA HIS A 38 -13.74 -16.17 16.91
C HIS A 38 -13.38 -15.39 15.65
N ILE A 39 -13.75 -14.13 15.62
CA ILE A 39 -13.42 -13.21 14.51
C ILE A 39 -11.93 -12.94 14.52
N GLN A 40 -11.35 -12.66 15.69
CA GLN A 40 -9.92 -12.40 15.85
C GLN A 40 -9.06 -13.59 15.42
N ASP A 41 -9.43 -14.81 15.84
CA ASP A 41 -8.74 -16.05 15.42
C ASP A 41 -8.84 -16.27 13.89
N ARG A 42 -10.00 -15.99 13.32
CA ARG A 42 -10.18 -16.08 11.86
C ARG A 42 -9.31 -15.08 11.11
N ILE A 43 -9.17 -13.84 11.63
CA ILE A 43 -8.29 -12.82 11.05
C ILE A 43 -6.83 -13.23 11.16
N ARG A 44 -6.36 -13.68 12.34
CA ARG A 44 -4.99 -14.18 12.52
C ARG A 44 -4.64 -15.27 11.51
N LYS A 45 -5.50 -16.27 11.35
CA LYS A 45 -5.31 -17.35 10.35
C LYS A 45 -5.29 -16.83 8.91
N GLY A 46 -6.14 -15.88 8.59
CA GLY A 46 -6.16 -15.24 7.27
C GLY A 46 -4.88 -14.45 7.01
N CYS A 47 -4.43 -13.64 7.97
CA CYS A 47 -3.19 -12.88 7.85
C CYS A 47 -1.98 -13.80 7.65
N ALA A 48 -1.86 -14.88 8.43
CA ALA A 48 -0.78 -15.86 8.28
C ALA A 48 -0.77 -16.49 6.88
N TYR A 49 -1.93 -16.91 6.39
CA TYR A 49 -2.07 -17.49 5.06
C TYR A 49 -1.64 -16.52 3.95
N PHE A 50 -2.18 -15.30 3.95
CA PHE A 50 -1.88 -14.33 2.90
C PHE A 50 -0.43 -13.84 2.95
N LEU A 51 0.14 -13.66 4.14
CA LEU A 51 1.55 -13.32 4.31
C LEU A 51 2.45 -14.39 3.70
N GLU A 52 2.23 -15.66 4.06
CA GLU A 52 2.99 -16.79 3.50
C GLU A 52 2.92 -16.79 1.96
N LYS A 53 1.71 -16.64 1.41
CA LYS A 53 1.50 -16.66 -0.06
C LYS A 53 2.16 -15.47 -0.76
N ILE A 54 2.07 -14.28 -0.19
CA ILE A 54 2.67 -13.08 -0.78
C ILE A 54 4.20 -13.12 -0.67
N GLU A 55 4.74 -13.40 0.51
CA GLU A 55 6.19 -13.36 0.73
C GLU A 55 6.92 -14.53 0.05
N THR A 56 6.33 -15.73 0.05
CA THR A 56 6.99 -16.92 -0.51
C THR A 56 6.86 -17.04 -2.01
N TYR A 57 5.75 -16.57 -2.59
CA TYR A 57 5.48 -16.79 -4.02
C TYR A 57 5.36 -15.49 -4.82
N CYS A 58 4.60 -14.49 -4.31
CA CYS A 58 4.30 -13.32 -5.12
C CYS A 58 5.51 -12.40 -5.28
N LEU A 59 6.15 -12.03 -4.19
CA LEU A 59 7.30 -11.12 -4.23
C LEU A 59 8.48 -11.71 -5.01
N PRO A 60 8.91 -12.98 -4.79
CA PRO A 60 9.98 -13.58 -5.58
C PRO A 60 9.66 -13.70 -7.08
N LEU A 61 8.39 -13.96 -7.44
CA LEU A 61 7.97 -14.00 -8.84
C LEU A 61 8.04 -12.62 -9.51
N ILE A 62 7.75 -11.54 -8.77
CA ILE A 62 7.86 -10.18 -9.25
C ILE A 62 9.34 -9.80 -9.45
N GLU A 63 10.17 -10.12 -8.48
CA GLU A 63 11.62 -9.86 -8.53
C GLU A 63 12.32 -10.64 -9.66
N ALA A 64 11.91 -11.89 -9.89
CA ALA A 64 12.44 -12.73 -10.95
C ALA A 64 11.84 -12.42 -12.34
N SER A 65 10.87 -11.50 -12.45
CA SER A 65 10.23 -11.16 -13.72
C SER A 65 11.12 -10.23 -14.56
N ASP A 66 12.12 -10.81 -15.21
CA ASP A 66 12.86 -10.17 -16.29
C ASP A 66 12.17 -10.49 -17.63
N VAL A 67 11.56 -9.48 -18.24
CA VAL A 67 10.84 -9.63 -19.50
C VAL A 67 11.55 -8.84 -20.59
N GLU A 68 12.11 -9.55 -21.55
CA GLU A 68 12.61 -8.92 -22.77
C GLU A 68 11.43 -8.45 -23.62
N ILE A 69 11.27 -7.14 -23.70
CA ILE A 69 10.25 -6.48 -24.52
C ILE A 69 10.99 -5.58 -25.52
N ASP A 70 10.89 -5.87 -26.81
CA ASP A 70 11.56 -5.09 -27.86
C ASP A 70 11.02 -3.66 -27.95
N ASN A 71 9.74 -3.47 -27.75
CA ASN A 71 9.14 -2.14 -27.76
C ASN A 71 9.45 -1.37 -26.48
N LYS A 72 10.15 -0.25 -26.62
CA LYS A 72 10.58 0.61 -25.51
C LYS A 72 9.42 1.18 -24.68
N GLU A 73 8.32 1.54 -25.34
CA GLU A 73 7.13 2.09 -24.66
C GLU A 73 6.40 1.00 -23.86
N ALA A 74 6.23 -0.17 -24.49
CA ALA A 74 5.64 -1.33 -23.82
C ALA A 74 6.49 -1.79 -22.62
N ARG A 75 7.82 -1.80 -22.76
CA ARG A 75 8.75 -2.10 -21.65
C ARG A 75 8.59 -1.13 -20.50
N LYS A 76 8.53 0.19 -20.79
CA LYS A 76 8.35 1.23 -19.78
C LYS A 76 7.01 1.08 -19.07
N ALA A 77 5.93 0.84 -19.81
CA ALA A 77 4.60 0.64 -19.24
C ALA A 77 4.55 -0.61 -18.34
N PHE A 78 5.13 -1.73 -18.81
CA PHE A 78 5.21 -2.96 -18.05
C PHE A 78 6.02 -2.78 -16.74
N THR A 79 7.21 -2.20 -16.82
CA THR A 79 8.05 -1.96 -15.64
C THR A 79 7.35 -1.03 -14.63
N SER A 80 6.64 -0.02 -15.12
CA SER A 80 5.87 0.89 -14.26
C SER A 80 4.72 0.17 -13.57
N ALA A 81 3.97 -0.67 -14.30
CA ALA A 81 2.87 -1.45 -13.76
C ALA A 81 3.36 -2.49 -12.74
N LEU A 82 4.46 -3.18 -13.05
CA LEU A 82 5.06 -4.16 -12.15
C LEU A 82 5.53 -3.51 -10.85
N LYS A 83 6.15 -2.32 -10.96
CA LYS A 83 6.56 -1.55 -9.78
C LYS A 83 5.36 -1.14 -8.93
N ALA A 84 4.33 -0.55 -9.53
CA ALA A 84 3.12 -0.16 -8.81
C ALA A 84 2.46 -1.35 -8.11
N PHE A 85 2.46 -2.52 -8.73
CA PHE A 85 1.95 -3.75 -8.14
C PHE A 85 2.82 -4.23 -6.96
N SER A 86 4.14 -4.17 -7.07
CA SER A 86 5.07 -4.48 -5.98
C SER A 86 4.88 -3.54 -4.79
N ASP A 87 4.75 -2.23 -5.05
CA ASP A 87 4.52 -1.20 -4.04
C ASP A 87 3.20 -1.48 -3.28
N GLU A 88 2.13 -1.81 -3.99
CA GLU A 88 0.83 -2.19 -3.40
C GLU A 88 0.94 -3.46 -2.54
N LEU A 89 1.65 -4.49 -2.99
CA LEU A 89 1.89 -5.70 -2.19
C LEU A 89 2.68 -5.41 -0.92
N THR A 90 3.67 -4.53 -0.98
CA THR A 90 4.44 -4.11 0.20
C THR A 90 3.55 -3.46 1.25
N ILE A 91 2.63 -2.60 0.83
CA ILE A 91 1.63 -2.00 1.73
C ILE A 91 0.71 -3.08 2.33
N LYS A 92 0.26 -4.05 1.52
CA LYS A 92 -0.56 -5.17 2.01
C LYS A 92 0.19 -6.03 3.03
N VAL A 93 1.45 -6.35 2.78
CA VAL A 93 2.30 -7.09 3.72
C VAL A 93 2.41 -6.35 5.05
N ALA A 94 2.68 -5.04 5.02
CA ALA A 94 2.76 -4.23 6.24
C ALA A 94 1.46 -4.25 7.06
N THR A 95 0.32 -4.11 6.38
CA THR A 95 -1.00 -4.15 7.05
C THR A 95 -1.37 -5.53 7.58
N LEU A 96 -1.04 -6.60 6.85
CA LEU A 96 -1.25 -7.98 7.31
C LEU A 96 -0.37 -8.30 8.52
N LYS A 97 0.89 -7.85 8.54
CA LYS A 97 1.78 -8.00 9.70
C LYS A 97 1.24 -7.31 10.93
N ALA A 98 0.67 -6.12 10.79
CA ALA A 98 0.05 -5.40 11.90
C ALA A 98 -1.20 -6.12 12.47
N CYS A 99 -1.79 -7.04 11.72
CA CYS A 99 -2.98 -7.82 12.13
C CYS A 99 -2.65 -9.27 12.54
N GLN A 100 -1.37 -9.67 12.58
CA GLN A 100 -0.97 -11.04 12.92
C GLN A 100 -1.38 -11.46 14.33
N ASP A 101 -1.33 -10.52 15.28
CA ASP A 101 -1.69 -10.77 16.69
C ASP A 101 -3.17 -10.47 16.99
N GLY A 102 -3.91 -10.12 15.97
CA GLY A 102 -5.32 -9.75 16.03
C GLY A 102 -5.59 -8.40 15.37
N PHE A 103 -6.81 -8.18 14.97
CA PHE A 103 -7.23 -6.95 14.30
C PHE A 103 -7.52 -5.84 15.31
N ARG A 104 -6.80 -4.73 15.20
CA ARG A 104 -7.11 -3.45 15.83
C ARG A 104 -7.08 -2.36 14.78
N LEU A 105 -8.17 -1.61 14.66
CA LEU A 105 -8.32 -0.60 13.62
C LEU A 105 -7.20 0.44 13.63
N ILE A 106 -6.77 0.87 14.82
CA ILE A 106 -5.71 1.87 14.98
C ILE A 106 -4.37 1.33 14.45
N ASP A 107 -4.02 0.09 14.77
CA ASP A 107 -2.77 -0.52 14.33
C ASP A 107 -2.75 -0.75 12.80
N TYR A 108 -3.89 -1.21 12.26
CA TYR A 108 -4.08 -1.35 10.82
C TYR A 108 -3.90 -0.02 10.07
N LEU A 109 -4.57 1.04 10.54
CA LEU A 109 -4.49 2.37 9.93
C LEU A 109 -3.09 2.98 10.07
N SER A 110 -2.45 2.83 11.22
CA SER A 110 -1.07 3.28 11.45
C SER A 110 -0.08 2.57 10.52
N ALA A 111 -0.16 1.25 10.41
CA ALA A 111 0.70 0.47 9.52
C ALA A 111 0.50 0.86 8.05
N LYS A 112 -0.76 1.05 7.62
CA LYS A 112 -1.09 1.49 6.28
C LYS A 112 -0.55 2.89 5.98
N ALA A 113 -0.72 3.84 6.89
CA ALA A 113 -0.22 5.20 6.73
C ALA A 113 1.32 5.23 6.66
N LYS A 114 2.00 4.51 7.56
CA LYS A 114 3.45 4.40 7.58
C LYS A 114 4.00 3.81 6.28
N ALA A 115 3.45 2.71 5.81
CA ALA A 115 3.86 2.06 4.56
C ALA A 115 3.68 3.00 3.35
N ASN A 116 2.58 3.74 3.27
CA ASN A 116 2.36 4.72 2.20
C ASN A 116 3.37 5.88 2.24
N ILE A 117 3.75 6.36 3.44
CA ILE A 117 4.74 7.43 3.60
C ILE A 117 6.13 6.94 3.18
N GLU A 118 6.52 5.75 3.62
CA GLU A 118 7.80 5.14 3.28
C GLU A 118 7.93 4.95 1.76
N GLU A 119 6.89 4.45 1.10
CA GLU A 119 6.86 4.27 -0.35
C GLU A 119 6.96 5.61 -1.10
N SER A 120 6.22 6.62 -0.63
CA SER A 120 6.29 7.98 -1.19
C SER A 120 7.68 8.62 -1.02
N ALA A 121 8.35 8.39 0.10
CA ALA A 121 9.70 8.89 0.37
C ALA A 121 10.74 8.22 -0.55
N VAL A 122 10.60 6.91 -0.80
CA VAL A 122 11.47 6.18 -1.75
C VAL A 122 11.27 6.69 -3.18
N ALA A 123 10.02 6.94 -3.58
CA ALA A 123 9.68 7.50 -4.89
C ALA A 123 10.27 8.92 -5.07
N SER A 124 10.24 9.75 -4.04
CA SER A 124 10.80 11.11 -4.05
C SER A 124 12.33 11.13 -4.14
N LYS A 125 13.02 10.27 -3.38
CA LYS A 125 14.48 10.11 -3.45
C LYS A 125 14.96 9.69 -4.84
N ARG A 126 14.24 8.80 -5.52
CA ARG A 126 14.57 8.35 -6.89
C ARG A 126 14.35 9.44 -7.95
N LYS A 127 13.45 10.40 -7.72
CA LYS A 127 13.28 11.58 -8.59
C LYS A 127 14.38 12.61 -8.40
N SER A 128 14.92 12.81 -7.20
CA SER A 128 15.94 13.80 -6.91
C SER A 128 17.31 13.46 -7.48
N THR A 129 17.65 12.16 -7.66
CA THR A 129 18.91 11.72 -8.28
C THR A 129 18.93 11.88 -9.82
N ARG A 130 17.82 12.27 -10.45
CA ARG A 130 17.72 12.47 -11.92
C ARG A 130 17.61 13.93 -12.37
N LYS A 131 17.57 14.90 -11.46
CA LYS A 131 17.47 16.32 -11.82
C LYS A 131 18.39 17.19 -10.94
N SER A 132 19.66 17.23 -11.28
CA SER A 132 20.47 18.43 -11.07
C SER A 132 20.48 19.19 -12.40
N THR A 133 19.46 19.96 -12.68
CA THR A 133 19.46 21.17 -13.52
C THR A 133 18.05 21.74 -13.55
N GLU A 134 17.98 23.04 -13.22
CA GLU A 134 16.85 23.95 -13.33
C GLU A 134 15.74 23.84 -12.26
N ALA A 135 15.78 24.82 -11.37
CA ALA A 135 14.70 25.17 -10.48
C ALA A 135 13.50 25.68 -11.28
N GLU A 136 12.58 24.77 -11.61
CA GLU A 136 11.29 25.12 -12.17
C GLU A 136 10.22 25.02 -11.08
N LYS A 137 9.53 26.13 -10.86
CA LYS A 137 8.40 26.26 -9.93
C LYS A 137 7.40 25.14 -10.18
N ILE A 138 7.16 24.33 -9.15
CA ILE A 138 6.15 23.26 -9.17
C ILE A 138 4.79 23.93 -9.40
N PRO A 139 4.08 23.68 -10.51
CA PRO A 139 2.71 24.13 -10.66
C PRO A 139 1.87 23.42 -9.59
N VAL A 140 1.20 24.19 -8.76
CA VAL A 140 0.19 23.70 -7.82
C VAL A 140 -0.86 22.96 -8.67
N SER A 141 -1.03 21.66 -8.44
CA SER A 141 -2.07 20.88 -9.09
C SER A 141 -3.41 21.56 -8.82
N THR A 142 -4.09 21.97 -9.89
CA THR A 142 -5.38 22.69 -9.86
C THR A 142 -6.56 21.81 -9.45
N ASP A 143 -6.31 20.57 -9.04
CA ASP A 143 -7.35 19.61 -8.68
C ASP A 143 -7.48 19.46 -7.16
N VAL A 144 -7.57 20.57 -6.45
CA VAL A 144 -7.84 20.58 -5.01
C VAL A 144 -9.31 20.95 -4.82
N LEU A 145 -10.09 20.01 -4.29
CA LEU A 145 -11.53 20.20 -4.00
C LEU A 145 -11.84 21.44 -3.14
N HIS A 146 -10.88 21.88 -2.30
CA HIS A 146 -11.00 23.05 -1.42
C HIS A 146 -9.68 23.84 -1.41
N PRO A 147 -9.41 24.70 -2.37
CA PRO A 147 -8.13 25.44 -2.49
C PRO A 147 -7.88 26.37 -1.30
N GLU A 148 -8.90 26.97 -0.74
CA GLU A 148 -8.78 27.85 0.44
C GLU A 148 -8.37 27.08 1.70
N LEU A 149 -8.96 25.90 1.93
CA LEU A 149 -8.59 25.01 3.03
C LEU A 149 -7.15 24.52 2.89
N TYR A 150 -6.75 24.18 1.67
CA TYR A 150 -5.38 23.75 1.39
C TYR A 150 -4.36 24.89 1.66
N ALA A 151 -4.66 26.10 1.24
CA ALA A 151 -3.81 27.27 1.52
C ALA A 151 -3.67 27.55 3.02
N ARG A 152 -4.76 27.47 3.78
CA ARG A 152 -4.76 27.64 5.26
C ARG A 152 -3.96 26.55 5.95
N LEU A 153 -4.12 25.29 5.57
CA LEU A 153 -3.36 24.17 6.13
C LEU A 153 -1.87 24.29 5.83
N LYS A 154 -1.51 24.74 4.62
CA LYS A 154 -0.12 24.97 4.24
C LYS A 154 0.52 26.09 5.07
N GLN A 155 -0.21 27.18 5.28
CA GLN A 155 0.25 28.30 6.11
C GLN A 155 0.40 27.87 7.56
N TRP A 156 -0.59 27.18 8.12
CA TRP A 156 -0.54 26.67 9.49
C TRP A 156 0.62 25.70 9.71
N ARG A 157 0.87 24.81 8.75
CA ARG A 157 2.03 23.91 8.81
C ARG A 157 3.36 24.68 8.83
N TYR A 158 3.47 25.74 8.03
CA TYR A 158 4.66 26.59 8.01
C TYR A 158 4.86 27.29 9.35
N GLU A 159 3.82 27.88 9.91
CA GLU A 159 3.84 28.55 11.22
C GLU A 159 4.26 27.57 12.33
N LEU A 160 3.70 26.35 12.33
CA LEU A 160 4.05 25.30 13.28
C LEU A 160 5.49 24.78 13.12
N ALA A 161 5.99 24.73 11.91
CA ALA A 161 7.38 24.36 11.63
C ALA A 161 8.36 25.41 12.15
N VAL A 162 8.05 26.70 11.96
CA VAL A 162 8.82 27.82 12.50
C VAL A 162 8.79 27.84 14.03
N GLU A 163 7.64 27.64 14.64
CA GLU A 163 7.47 27.59 16.11
C GLU A 163 8.26 26.43 16.75
N LYS A 164 8.36 25.30 16.06
CA LYS A 164 9.06 24.09 16.54
C LYS A 164 10.48 23.92 16.04
N GLU A 165 11.04 24.93 15.36
CA GLU A 165 12.38 24.91 14.75
C GLU A 165 12.61 23.68 13.84
N LEU A 166 11.55 23.22 13.16
CA LEU A 166 11.62 22.10 12.21
C LEU A 166 11.74 22.62 10.78
N PRO A 167 12.42 21.91 9.88
CA PRO A 167 12.46 22.30 8.48
C PRO A 167 11.04 22.32 7.89
N PRO A 168 10.69 23.34 7.10
CA PRO A 168 9.36 23.55 6.53
C PRO A 168 8.97 22.54 5.45
#